data_ac0ec0626126078827dc5f5a8526f659
#
_entry.id   ac0ec0626126078827dc5f5a8526f659
#
_cell.length_a   1.000
_cell.length_b   1.000
_cell.length_c   1.000
_cell.angle_alpha   90.00
_cell.angle_beta   90.00
_cell.angle_gamma   90.00
#
_symmetry.space_group_name_H-M   'P 1'
#
loop_
_entity.id
_entity.type
_entity.pdbx_description
1 polymer ?
#
loop_
_entity_poly.entity_id
_entity_poly.type
_entity_poly.pdbx_seq_one_letter_code
_entity_poly.pdbx_strand_id
1 'polypeptide(L)'
;MFCPNCGTQLADNTAFCTNCGTATNNQAPQQPVVEQPTPLKPQLSMGWFKFLIYFGLWAGAILNILGAIPMLTGSQYGDAETVELVYAAFEGLRGLDMLCGLLALALGVFGIYTRFQLAAFKEKAPMFLSIVYAGAVVFNLVYIFGCTSILPEYVLSEIDFTSFYSNTITSAVMIFVNQSYFKKRAHLFYNP
;
A
#
# COMPACT_ATOMS: atom_id res chain seq x y z
N MET A 1 42.62 48.65 -26.82
CA MET A 1 42.61 48.87 -25.38
C MET A 1 44.03 48.84 -24.81
N PHE A 2 44.25 49.34 -23.55
CA PHE A 2 45.58 49.29 -22.91
C PHE A 2 45.60 48.23 -21.80
N CYS A 3 46.76 47.59 -21.67
CA CYS A 3 46.93 46.59 -20.60
C CYS A 3 46.87 47.23 -19.22
N PRO A 4 46.03 46.79 -18.25
CA PRO A 4 45.91 47.37 -16.93
C PRO A 4 47.15 47.21 -16.07
N ASN A 5 48.03 46.28 -16.41
CA ASN A 5 49.24 45.97 -15.63
C ASN A 5 50.50 46.65 -16.14
N CYS A 6 50.70 46.73 -17.43
CA CYS A 6 51.94 47.27 -18.02
C CYS A 6 51.73 48.46 -18.97
N GLY A 7 50.50 48.91 -19.24
CA GLY A 7 50.18 50.03 -20.09
C GLY A 7 50.39 49.82 -21.61
N THR A 8 50.80 48.64 -22.06
CA THR A 8 51.01 48.34 -23.49
C THR A 8 49.67 48.40 -24.23
N GLN A 9 49.68 49.05 -25.41
CA GLN A 9 48.49 49.08 -26.27
C GLN A 9 48.27 47.71 -26.89
N LEU A 10 47.04 47.21 -26.75
CA LEU A 10 46.62 45.87 -27.23
C LEU A 10 45.50 46.03 -28.26
N ALA A 11 45.45 45.08 -29.18
CA ALA A 11 44.32 45.00 -30.08
C ALA A 11 43.05 44.67 -29.30
N ASP A 12 41.87 45.09 -29.80
CA ASP A 12 40.63 44.82 -29.17
C ASP A 12 40.32 43.30 -29.20
N ASN A 13 39.83 42.75 -28.07
CA ASN A 13 39.58 41.32 -27.82
C ASN A 13 40.83 40.44 -27.60
N THR A 14 41.99 41.00 -27.26
CA THR A 14 43.15 40.19 -26.87
C THR A 14 42.95 39.57 -25.49
N ALA A 15 42.97 38.29 -25.36
CA ALA A 15 42.72 37.57 -24.08
C ALA A 15 43.87 37.76 -23.07
N PHE A 16 45.11 37.90 -23.55
CA PHE A 16 46.30 38.09 -22.72
C PHE A 16 47.22 39.16 -23.30
N CYS A 17 47.86 39.94 -22.46
CA CYS A 17 48.84 40.93 -22.87
C CYS A 17 50.09 40.23 -23.48
N THR A 18 50.43 40.57 -24.71
CA THR A 18 51.58 40.01 -25.40
C THR A 18 52.92 40.45 -24.80
N ASN A 19 52.95 41.50 -23.99
CA ASN A 19 54.17 42.02 -23.36
C ASN A 19 54.40 41.49 -21.93
N CYS A 20 53.33 41.36 -21.10
CA CYS A 20 53.47 40.92 -19.70
C CYS A 20 52.65 39.67 -19.31
N GLY A 21 51.93 39.07 -20.23
CA GLY A 21 51.17 37.86 -20.01
C GLY A 21 49.90 38.02 -19.14
N THR A 22 49.58 39.24 -18.69
CA THR A 22 48.41 39.49 -17.87
C THR A 22 47.11 39.29 -18.67
N ALA A 23 46.13 38.57 -18.14
CA ALA A 23 44.81 38.43 -18.75
C ALA A 23 44.13 39.82 -18.84
N THR A 24 43.69 40.19 -20.03
CA THR A 24 43.10 41.53 -20.35
C THR A 24 41.58 41.54 -20.29
N ASN A 25 40.98 40.36 -20.26
CA ASN A 25 39.54 40.20 -20.13
C ASN A 25 39.19 39.86 -18.69
N ASN A 26 38.32 40.65 -18.07
CA ASN A 26 37.72 40.34 -16.76
C ASN A 26 36.70 39.16 -16.80
N GLN A 27 36.73 38.39 -17.86
CA GLN A 27 36.10 37.07 -17.81
C GLN A 27 37.10 36.13 -17.15
N ALA A 28 37.01 36.03 -15.80
CA ALA A 28 37.56 34.87 -15.11
C ALA A 28 37.16 33.63 -15.89
N PRO A 29 38.09 32.67 -16.16
CA PRO A 29 37.70 31.40 -16.78
C PRO A 29 36.60 30.85 -15.91
N GLN A 30 35.37 30.76 -16.45
CA GLN A 30 34.32 30.01 -15.84
C GLN A 30 34.88 28.59 -15.82
N GLN A 31 35.39 28.16 -14.67
CA GLN A 31 35.62 26.75 -14.40
C GLN A 31 34.31 26.06 -14.76
N PRO A 32 34.33 25.03 -15.59
CA PRO A 32 33.14 24.26 -15.84
C PRO A 32 32.59 23.95 -14.44
N VAL A 33 31.37 24.43 -14.18
CA VAL A 33 30.63 24.06 -12.96
C VAL A 33 30.52 22.56 -13.06
N VAL A 34 31.41 21.85 -12.36
CA VAL A 34 31.24 20.44 -12.10
C VAL A 34 29.97 20.42 -11.25
N GLU A 35 28.82 20.14 -11.91
CA GLU A 35 27.62 19.82 -11.18
C GLU A 35 28.03 18.76 -10.19
N GLN A 36 28.16 19.16 -8.92
CA GLN A 36 28.31 18.19 -7.84
C GLN A 36 27.12 17.25 -8.00
N PRO A 37 27.38 15.92 -8.16
CA PRO A 37 26.29 14.98 -8.26
C PRO A 37 25.43 15.21 -7.02
N THR A 38 24.21 15.73 -7.23
CA THR A 38 23.22 15.85 -6.18
C THR A 38 23.18 14.50 -5.49
N PRO A 39 23.37 14.42 -4.15
CA PRO A 39 23.38 13.16 -3.44
C PRO A 39 22.10 12.44 -3.82
N LEU A 40 22.25 11.32 -4.54
CA LEU A 40 21.14 10.45 -4.93
C LEU A 40 20.37 10.14 -3.65
N LYS A 41 19.14 10.67 -3.55
CA LYS A 41 18.27 10.31 -2.43
C LYS A 41 18.25 8.78 -2.37
N PRO A 42 18.54 8.17 -1.21
CA PRO A 42 18.60 6.71 -1.12
C PRO A 42 17.31 6.13 -1.68
N GLN A 43 17.43 5.30 -2.71
CA GLN A 43 16.29 4.63 -3.31
C GLN A 43 15.67 3.72 -2.25
N LEU A 44 14.48 4.09 -1.78
CA LEU A 44 13.73 3.30 -0.81
C LEU A 44 13.40 1.93 -1.40
N SER A 45 13.75 0.85 -0.68
CA SER A 45 13.45 -0.52 -1.11
C SER A 45 11.96 -0.69 -1.43
N MET A 46 11.64 -1.28 -2.56
CA MET A 46 10.28 -1.59 -3.01
C MET A 46 9.90 -3.06 -2.76
N GLY A 47 10.67 -3.78 -1.94
CA GLY A 47 10.44 -5.21 -1.66
C GLY A 47 9.03 -5.47 -1.11
N TRP A 48 8.58 -4.69 -0.13
CA TRP A 48 7.25 -4.79 0.45
C TRP A 48 6.13 -4.52 -0.58
N PHE A 49 6.28 -3.49 -1.40
CA PHE A 49 5.35 -3.19 -2.50
C PHE A 49 5.23 -4.36 -3.48
N LYS A 50 6.37 -4.93 -3.90
CA LYS A 50 6.39 -6.10 -4.79
C LYS A 50 5.70 -7.30 -4.13
N PHE A 51 5.98 -7.56 -2.86
CA PHE A 51 5.30 -8.62 -2.11
C PHE A 51 3.78 -8.42 -2.11
N LEU A 52 3.30 -7.22 -1.83
CA LEU A 52 1.86 -6.91 -1.82
C LEU A 52 1.20 -7.18 -3.18
N ILE A 53 1.77 -6.68 -4.28
CA ILE A 53 1.13 -6.78 -5.61
C ILE A 53 1.26 -8.15 -6.26
N TYR A 54 2.34 -8.90 -5.98
CA TYR A 54 2.56 -10.21 -6.61
C TYR A 54 2.06 -11.38 -5.76
N PHE A 55 1.95 -11.22 -4.47
CA PHE A 55 1.56 -12.30 -3.56
C PHE A 55 0.45 -11.90 -2.59
N GLY A 56 0.67 -10.90 -1.74
CA GLY A 56 -0.19 -10.62 -0.59
C GLY A 56 -1.66 -10.37 -0.96
N LEU A 57 -1.93 -9.51 -1.92
CA LEU A 57 -3.29 -9.19 -2.34
C LEU A 57 -3.97 -10.32 -3.11
N TRP A 58 -3.21 -11.11 -3.89
CA TRP A 58 -3.75 -12.31 -4.53
C TRP A 58 -4.12 -13.38 -3.51
N ALA A 59 -3.21 -13.70 -2.59
CA ALA A 59 -3.47 -14.68 -1.53
C ALA A 59 -4.66 -14.25 -0.66
N GLY A 60 -4.70 -12.98 -0.23
CA GLY A 60 -5.81 -12.44 0.53
C GLY A 60 -7.14 -12.50 -0.22
N ALA A 61 -7.16 -12.15 -1.51
CA ALA A 61 -8.37 -12.24 -2.34
C ALA A 61 -8.87 -13.68 -2.48
N ILE A 62 -7.98 -14.62 -2.77
CA ILE A 62 -8.31 -16.03 -2.90
C ILE A 62 -8.88 -16.58 -1.59
N LEU A 63 -8.23 -16.28 -0.45
CA LEU A 63 -8.69 -16.73 0.85
C LEU A 63 -10.06 -16.15 1.22
N ASN A 64 -10.31 -14.87 0.93
CA ASN A 64 -11.62 -14.25 1.14
C ASN A 64 -12.71 -14.88 0.26
N ILE A 65 -12.43 -15.15 -1.01
CA ILE A 65 -13.40 -15.77 -1.93
C ILE A 65 -13.68 -17.23 -1.51
N LEU A 66 -12.65 -18.00 -1.20
CA LEU A 66 -12.81 -19.37 -0.74
C LEU A 66 -13.52 -19.44 0.62
N GLY A 67 -13.23 -18.52 1.53
CA GLY A 67 -13.90 -18.43 2.83
C GLY A 67 -15.36 -17.96 2.75
N ALA A 68 -15.73 -17.22 1.69
CA ALA A 68 -17.10 -16.80 1.46
C ALA A 68 -18.03 -17.98 1.09
N ILE A 69 -17.51 -19.00 0.39
CA ILE A 69 -18.31 -20.14 -0.10
C ILE A 69 -19.00 -20.87 1.06
N PRO A 70 -18.29 -21.36 2.10
CA PRO A 70 -18.95 -22.06 3.19
C PRO A 70 -19.94 -21.17 3.97
N MET A 71 -19.68 -19.87 4.10
CA MET A 71 -20.63 -18.95 4.73
C MET A 71 -21.90 -18.76 3.90
N LEU A 72 -21.79 -18.67 2.58
CA LEU A 72 -22.95 -18.50 1.70
C LEU A 72 -23.77 -19.77 1.53
N THR A 73 -23.14 -20.94 1.61
CA THR A 73 -23.80 -22.25 1.44
C THR A 73 -24.19 -22.92 2.74
N GLY A 74 -23.60 -22.48 3.86
CA GLY A 74 -23.73 -23.15 5.16
C GLY A 74 -22.84 -24.40 5.30
N SER A 75 -22.06 -24.76 4.26
CA SER A 75 -21.26 -25.99 4.25
C SER A 75 -20.20 -26.07 5.37
N GLN A 76 -19.98 -24.98 6.10
CA GLN A 76 -19.16 -24.97 7.32
C GLN A 76 -19.78 -25.80 8.47
N TYR A 77 -21.06 -26.08 8.43
CA TYR A 77 -21.78 -26.85 9.44
C TYR A 77 -21.95 -28.34 9.08
N GLY A 78 -21.59 -28.74 7.86
CA GLY A 78 -21.66 -30.13 7.41
C GLY A 78 -22.50 -30.35 6.16
N ASP A 79 -23.26 -31.46 6.14
CA ASP A 79 -24.17 -31.78 5.04
C ASP A 79 -25.45 -30.93 5.05
N ALA A 80 -26.24 -31.00 3.99
CA ALA A 80 -27.43 -30.19 3.81
C ALA A 80 -28.47 -30.37 4.94
N GLU A 81 -28.61 -31.57 5.49
CA GLU A 81 -29.55 -31.85 6.58
C GLU A 81 -29.07 -31.18 7.87
N THR A 82 -27.78 -31.30 8.18
CA THR A 82 -27.18 -30.61 9.35
C THR A 82 -27.27 -29.08 9.24
N VAL A 83 -27.05 -28.51 8.06
CA VAL A 83 -27.15 -27.06 7.80
C VAL A 83 -28.56 -26.57 8.08
N GLU A 84 -29.61 -27.30 7.63
CA GLU A 84 -31.00 -26.90 7.89
C GLU A 84 -31.34 -27.00 9.40
N LEU A 85 -30.87 -28.03 10.09
CA LEU A 85 -31.07 -28.16 11.54
C LEU A 85 -30.39 -27.04 12.33
N VAL A 86 -29.14 -26.67 11.95
CA VAL A 86 -28.40 -25.59 12.61
C VAL A 86 -29.11 -24.24 12.40
N TYR A 87 -29.52 -23.93 11.18
CA TYR A 87 -30.23 -22.68 10.91
C TYR A 87 -31.64 -22.61 11.50
N ALA A 88 -32.31 -23.76 11.67
CA ALA A 88 -33.57 -23.84 12.38
C ALA A 88 -33.41 -23.68 13.90
N ALA A 89 -32.30 -24.18 14.47
CA ALA A 89 -31.99 -24.07 15.88
C ALA A 89 -31.56 -22.65 16.30
N PHE A 90 -30.89 -21.92 15.42
CA PHE A 90 -30.32 -20.60 15.73
C PHE A 90 -30.85 -19.52 14.77
N GLU A 91 -31.97 -18.93 15.14
CA GLU A 91 -32.62 -17.88 14.35
C GLU A 91 -31.68 -16.67 14.15
N GLY A 92 -31.55 -16.22 12.91
CA GLY A 92 -30.65 -15.12 12.52
C GLY A 92 -29.24 -15.56 12.08
N LEU A 93 -28.78 -16.77 12.42
CA LEU A 93 -27.44 -17.24 12.06
C LEU A 93 -27.24 -17.31 10.54
N ARG A 94 -28.25 -17.76 9.80
CA ARG A 94 -28.24 -17.77 8.33
C ARG A 94 -28.06 -16.36 7.75
N GLY A 95 -28.73 -15.36 8.34
CA GLY A 95 -28.60 -13.97 7.92
C GLY A 95 -27.20 -13.40 8.18
N LEU A 96 -26.61 -13.74 9.33
CA LEU A 96 -25.25 -13.39 9.68
C LEU A 96 -24.25 -14.01 8.70
N ASP A 97 -24.35 -15.29 8.43
CA ASP A 97 -23.46 -16.01 7.53
C ASP A 97 -23.54 -15.46 6.09
N MET A 98 -24.76 -15.20 5.60
CA MET A 98 -24.95 -14.59 4.28
C MET A 98 -24.35 -13.19 4.20
N LEU A 99 -24.56 -12.35 5.23
CA LEU A 99 -23.95 -11.02 5.31
C LEU A 99 -22.44 -11.11 5.30
N CYS A 100 -21.86 -11.95 6.15
CA CYS A 100 -20.42 -12.14 6.25
C CYS A 100 -19.83 -12.76 4.97
N GLY A 101 -20.49 -13.73 4.36
CA GLY A 101 -20.08 -14.31 3.10
C GLY A 101 -20.04 -13.29 1.95
N LEU A 102 -21.07 -12.42 1.87
CA LEU A 102 -21.09 -11.33 0.88
C LEU A 102 -20.00 -10.29 1.14
N LEU A 103 -19.76 -9.94 2.40
CA LEU A 103 -18.67 -9.03 2.77
C LEU A 103 -17.30 -9.62 2.42
N ALA A 104 -17.06 -10.90 2.70
CA ALA A 104 -15.82 -11.59 2.36
C ALA A 104 -15.61 -11.60 0.83
N LEU A 105 -16.65 -11.92 0.07
CA LEU A 105 -16.61 -11.90 -1.40
C LEU A 105 -16.28 -10.49 -1.93
N ALA A 106 -16.95 -9.47 -1.40
CA ALA A 106 -16.71 -8.08 -1.78
C ALA A 106 -15.27 -7.64 -1.45
N LEU A 107 -14.74 -8.02 -0.28
CA LEU A 107 -13.35 -7.77 0.10
C LEU A 107 -12.35 -8.47 -0.81
N GLY A 108 -12.63 -9.72 -1.21
CA GLY A 108 -11.81 -10.46 -2.17
C GLY A 108 -11.74 -9.74 -3.52
N VAL A 109 -12.88 -9.38 -4.09
CA VAL A 109 -12.97 -8.64 -5.37
C VAL A 109 -12.30 -7.27 -5.25
N PHE A 110 -12.56 -6.52 -4.17
CA PHE A 110 -11.95 -5.23 -3.94
C PHE A 110 -10.43 -5.32 -3.71
N GLY A 111 -9.95 -6.41 -3.11
CA GLY A 111 -8.51 -6.71 -2.98
C GLY A 111 -7.83 -6.87 -4.34
N ILE A 112 -8.47 -7.58 -5.28
CA ILE A 112 -7.99 -7.71 -6.66
C ILE A 112 -7.96 -6.34 -7.35
N TYR A 113 -9.03 -5.57 -7.23
CA TYR A 113 -9.09 -4.19 -7.77
C TYR A 113 -7.95 -3.34 -7.21
N THR A 114 -7.76 -3.35 -5.88
CA THR A 114 -6.70 -2.61 -5.19
C THR A 114 -5.30 -3.02 -5.69
N ARG A 115 -5.08 -4.30 -5.95
CA ARG A 115 -3.83 -4.80 -6.52
C ARG A 115 -3.52 -4.15 -7.87
N PHE A 116 -4.51 -4.04 -8.77
CA PHE A 116 -4.31 -3.40 -10.07
C PHE A 116 -4.06 -1.90 -9.94
N GLN A 117 -4.76 -1.23 -9.05
CA GLN A 117 -4.54 0.20 -8.77
C GLN A 117 -3.13 0.47 -8.22
N LEU A 118 -2.64 -0.38 -7.30
CA LEU A 118 -1.27 -0.30 -6.79
C LEU A 118 -0.23 -0.56 -7.88
N ALA A 119 -0.42 -1.59 -8.71
CA ALA A 119 0.48 -1.91 -9.81
C ALA A 119 0.56 -0.80 -10.87
N ALA A 120 -0.52 -0.04 -11.04
CA ALA A 120 -0.60 1.12 -11.92
C ALA A 120 -0.12 2.44 -11.26
N PHE A 121 0.37 2.39 -10.01
CA PHE A 121 0.81 3.57 -9.25
C PHE A 121 -0.25 4.68 -9.18
N LYS A 122 -1.53 4.30 -9.04
CA LYS A 122 -2.63 5.25 -8.91
C LYS A 122 -2.57 6.00 -7.59
N GLU A 123 -2.90 7.30 -7.60
CA GLU A 123 -2.83 8.20 -6.44
C GLU A 123 -3.60 7.65 -5.23
N LYS A 124 -4.81 7.11 -5.45
CA LYS A 124 -5.69 6.60 -4.40
C LYS A 124 -5.40 5.15 -3.96
N ALA A 125 -4.49 4.46 -4.64
CA ALA A 125 -4.24 3.04 -4.38
C ALA A 125 -3.78 2.72 -2.94
N PRO A 126 -2.91 3.51 -2.29
CA PRO A 126 -2.58 3.29 -0.88
C PRO A 126 -3.78 3.43 0.07
N MET A 127 -4.74 4.31 -0.25
CA MET A 127 -5.99 4.45 0.51
C MET A 127 -6.86 3.19 0.34
N PHE A 128 -6.99 2.66 -0.88
CA PHE A 128 -7.76 1.43 -1.13
C PHE A 128 -7.19 0.24 -0.36
N LEU A 129 -5.86 0.13 -0.25
CA LEU A 129 -5.23 -0.89 0.57
C LEU A 129 -5.63 -0.76 2.06
N SER A 130 -5.67 0.46 2.59
CA SER A 130 -6.13 0.72 3.95
C SER A 130 -7.60 0.32 4.12
N ILE A 131 -8.45 0.54 3.11
CA ILE A 131 -9.86 0.14 3.12
C ILE A 131 -9.99 -1.39 3.12
N VAL A 132 -9.15 -2.14 2.37
CA VAL A 132 -9.13 -3.61 2.42
C VAL A 132 -8.89 -4.12 3.83
N TYR A 133 -7.87 -3.61 4.53
CA TYR A 133 -7.57 -4.01 5.90
C TYR A 133 -8.63 -3.54 6.91
N ALA A 134 -9.18 -2.34 6.75
CA ALA A 134 -10.27 -1.86 7.59
C ALA A 134 -11.54 -2.70 7.40
N GLY A 135 -11.84 -3.09 6.16
CA GLY A 135 -12.93 -4.00 5.85
C GLY A 135 -12.76 -5.38 6.50
N ALA A 136 -11.54 -5.92 6.54
CA ALA A 136 -11.25 -7.16 7.24
C ALA A 136 -11.48 -7.05 8.75
N VAL A 137 -11.11 -5.91 9.37
CA VAL A 137 -11.41 -5.64 10.78
C VAL A 137 -12.93 -5.62 11.01
N VAL A 138 -13.67 -4.89 10.18
CA VAL A 138 -15.14 -4.80 10.28
C VAL A 138 -15.78 -6.17 10.11
N PHE A 139 -15.35 -6.96 9.12
CA PHE A 139 -15.82 -8.32 8.89
C PHE A 139 -15.66 -9.19 10.14
N ASN A 140 -14.46 -9.23 10.73
CA ASN A 140 -14.21 -10.05 11.92
C ASN A 140 -15.05 -9.61 13.11
N LEU A 141 -15.18 -8.30 13.33
CA LEU A 141 -15.99 -7.78 14.43
C LEU A 141 -17.47 -8.09 14.23
N VAL A 142 -18.02 -7.91 13.03
CA VAL A 142 -19.41 -8.24 12.71
C VAL A 142 -19.68 -9.72 12.97
N TYR A 143 -18.76 -10.62 12.55
CA TYR A 143 -18.92 -12.05 12.77
C TYR A 143 -18.86 -12.42 14.25
N ILE A 144 -17.86 -11.93 15.01
CA ILE A 144 -17.73 -12.20 16.46
C ILE A 144 -18.97 -11.69 17.20
N PHE A 145 -19.37 -10.43 17.01
CA PHE A 145 -20.53 -9.87 17.68
C PHE A 145 -21.83 -10.55 17.26
N GLY A 146 -21.97 -10.91 15.99
CA GLY A 146 -23.13 -11.64 15.50
C GLY A 146 -23.24 -13.02 16.15
N CYS A 147 -22.14 -13.79 16.16
CA CYS A 147 -22.13 -15.10 16.84
C CYS A 147 -22.44 -14.98 18.33
N THR A 148 -21.79 -14.06 19.03
CA THR A 148 -22.03 -13.86 20.48
C THR A 148 -23.44 -13.38 20.82
N SER A 149 -24.14 -12.76 19.88
CA SER A 149 -25.53 -12.32 20.07
C SER A 149 -26.58 -13.39 19.74
N ILE A 150 -26.24 -14.34 18.87
CA ILE A 150 -27.17 -15.36 18.36
C ILE A 150 -26.99 -16.69 19.09
N LEU A 151 -25.75 -17.08 19.36
CA LEU A 151 -25.44 -18.39 19.88
C LEU A 151 -25.42 -18.41 21.41
N PRO A 152 -25.93 -19.48 22.05
CA PRO A 152 -25.87 -19.64 23.50
C PRO A 152 -24.44 -19.96 23.95
N GLU A 153 -24.15 -19.69 25.23
CA GLU A 153 -22.81 -19.81 25.82
C GLU A 153 -22.17 -21.19 25.65
N TYR A 154 -22.96 -22.25 25.75
CA TYR A 154 -22.45 -23.63 25.57
C TYR A 154 -21.97 -23.93 24.15
N VAL A 155 -22.53 -23.26 23.12
CA VAL A 155 -22.02 -23.36 21.74
C VAL A 155 -20.81 -22.48 21.56
N LEU A 156 -20.84 -21.26 22.13
CA LEU A 156 -19.73 -20.31 22.01
C LEU A 156 -18.44 -20.85 22.63
N SER A 157 -18.54 -21.65 23.70
CA SER A 157 -17.36 -22.27 24.34
C SER A 157 -16.64 -23.28 23.45
N GLU A 158 -17.31 -23.85 22.46
CA GLU A 158 -16.73 -24.78 21.50
C GLU A 158 -16.14 -24.10 20.25
N ILE A 159 -16.42 -22.81 20.05
CA ILE A 159 -15.95 -22.06 18.88
C ILE A 159 -14.59 -21.40 19.17
N ASP A 160 -13.59 -21.75 18.38
CA ASP A 160 -12.28 -21.08 18.44
C ASP A 160 -12.27 -19.77 17.64
N PHE A 161 -12.40 -18.66 18.34
CA PHE A 161 -12.30 -17.32 17.75
C PHE A 161 -10.85 -16.80 17.63
N THR A 162 -9.83 -17.58 17.99
CA THR A 162 -8.42 -17.12 18.02
C THR A 162 -7.96 -16.58 16.67
N SER A 163 -8.35 -17.25 15.58
CA SER A 163 -8.01 -16.81 14.23
C SER A 163 -8.66 -15.45 13.86
N PHE A 164 -9.90 -15.20 14.29
CA PHE A 164 -10.58 -13.94 14.06
C PHE A 164 -9.94 -12.80 14.86
N TYR A 165 -9.58 -13.01 16.12
CA TYR A 165 -8.87 -12.02 16.94
C TYR A 165 -7.49 -11.71 16.36
N SER A 166 -6.70 -12.75 16.02
CA SER A 166 -5.38 -12.59 15.43
C SER A 166 -5.42 -11.83 14.10
N ASN A 167 -6.40 -12.15 13.25
CA ASN A 167 -6.59 -11.47 11.97
C ASN A 167 -7.03 -10.01 12.15
N THR A 168 -7.87 -9.72 13.14
CA THR A 168 -8.29 -8.36 13.48
C THR A 168 -7.08 -7.50 13.91
N ILE A 169 -6.28 -8.01 14.84
CA ILE A 169 -5.08 -7.31 15.34
C ILE A 169 -4.09 -7.10 14.19
N THR A 170 -3.80 -8.15 13.43
CA THR A 170 -2.89 -8.09 12.28
C THR A 170 -3.37 -7.06 11.26
N SER A 171 -4.65 -7.06 10.90
CA SER A 171 -5.22 -6.11 9.94
C SER A 171 -5.14 -4.68 10.45
N ALA A 172 -5.42 -4.43 11.72
CA ALA A 172 -5.29 -3.10 12.34
C ALA A 172 -3.83 -2.61 12.29
N VAL A 173 -2.87 -3.45 12.67
CA VAL A 173 -1.43 -3.12 12.59
C VAL A 173 -1.02 -2.85 11.14
N MET A 174 -1.51 -3.63 10.19
CA MET A 174 -1.16 -3.49 8.78
C MET A 174 -1.69 -2.19 8.16
N ILE A 175 -2.77 -1.60 8.68
CA ILE A 175 -3.20 -0.26 8.27
C ILE A 175 -2.08 0.76 8.56
N PHE A 176 -1.55 0.79 9.79
CA PHE A 176 -0.50 1.74 10.18
C PHE A 176 0.83 1.48 9.45
N VAL A 177 1.22 0.21 9.31
CA VAL A 177 2.44 -0.19 8.59
C VAL A 177 2.38 0.29 7.14
N ASN A 178 1.27 0.01 6.45
CA ASN A 178 1.10 0.41 5.05
C ASN A 178 1.00 1.92 4.90
N GLN A 179 0.26 2.62 5.76
CA GLN A 179 0.21 4.09 5.72
C GLN A 179 1.61 4.70 5.87
N SER A 180 2.40 4.23 6.85
CA SER A 180 3.78 4.70 7.07
C SER A 180 4.70 4.37 5.88
N TYR A 181 4.55 3.18 5.30
CA TYR A 181 5.31 2.74 4.13
C TYR A 181 5.03 3.61 2.90
N PHE A 182 3.75 3.80 2.57
CA PHE A 182 3.33 4.55 1.37
C PHE A 182 3.47 6.06 1.54
N LYS A 183 3.35 6.61 2.75
CA LYS A 183 3.62 8.04 3.01
C LYS A 183 5.04 8.43 2.58
N LYS A 184 6.04 7.58 2.85
CA LYS A 184 7.43 7.81 2.43
C LYS A 184 7.62 7.69 0.91
N ARG A 185 6.67 7.09 0.19
CA ARG A 185 6.71 6.81 -1.26
C ARG A 185 5.60 7.49 -2.05
N ALA A 186 4.92 8.47 -1.44
CA ALA A 186 3.78 9.17 -2.06
C ALA A 186 4.13 9.76 -3.43
N HIS A 187 5.38 10.18 -3.62
CA HIS A 187 5.87 10.73 -4.89
C HIS A 187 5.87 9.73 -6.06
N LEU A 188 5.71 8.42 -5.80
CA LEU A 188 5.61 7.39 -6.83
C LEU A 188 4.17 7.17 -7.31
N PHE A 189 3.17 7.64 -6.54
CA PHE A 189 1.74 7.45 -6.81
C PHE A 189 1.15 8.75 -7.33
N TYR A 190 1.30 8.99 -8.62
CA TYR A 190 0.91 10.25 -9.29
C TYR A 190 -0.06 10.04 -10.46
N ASN A 191 -0.37 8.80 -10.83
CA ASN A 191 -1.33 8.52 -11.89
C ASN A 191 -2.76 8.75 -11.38
N PRO A 192 -3.58 9.60 -12.06
CA PRO A 192 -4.96 9.85 -11.66
C PRO A 192 -5.89 8.64 -11.82
#